data_91b93625966ba1f52b5f2db86819a0ed
#
_entry.id   91b93625966ba1f52b5f2db86819a0ed
#
_cell.length_a   1.000
_cell.length_b   1.000
_cell.length_c   1.000
_cell.angle_alpha   90.00
_cell.angle_beta   90.00
_cell.angle_gamma   90.00
#
_symmetry.space_group_name_H-M   'P 1'
#
loop_
_entity.id
_entity.type
_entity.pdbx_description
1 polymer ?
#
loop_
_entity_poly.entity_id
_entity_poly.type
_entity_poly.pdbx_seq_one_letter_code
_entity_poly.pdbx_strand_id
1 'polypeptide(L)'
;MQAWKAGWDFFQHEILGMKWLSRLIGHALEACGLDPSGRVGGSIQFFLYDMVKIMVLLGVLILVISYIQSYFPPERTKKILSRLHGLPANCAAALLGTVTPFCSCSSIPLFIGFTGAGLPLGVTFSFLISSPMVDLGSLVLLMSIFGWRVAAIYVVLGLVIAVAGGTLIERLHLEEQVEEFIRRGRAMEVPQSELHVRDRLRYAWGQVVTTAGKVAPYVLVGVGIGAVIHNWIPQDFIVGLLGTGNPLGVVIATVAGIPMYADIFGTIPIAEALLAKGAQLGVVLSFMMGVTTLSLPSMVMLRKAVRPKLLGIFAAICTSGIILVGYIFNAIQYWLM
;
A
#
# COMPACT_ATOMS: atom_id res chain seq x y z
N MET A 1 -24.02 5.01 -21.45
CA MET A 1 -22.74 4.35 -21.20
C MET A 1 -21.52 5.20 -21.52
N GLN A 2 -21.47 5.94 -22.63
CA GLN A 2 -20.33 6.81 -22.99
C GLN A 2 -20.09 7.96 -21.99
N ALA A 3 -21.12 8.63 -21.52
CA ALA A 3 -21.00 9.75 -20.55
C ALA A 3 -20.47 9.29 -19.19
N TRP A 4 -20.82 8.07 -18.73
CA TRP A 4 -20.29 7.49 -17.50
C TRP A 4 -18.82 7.12 -17.64
N LYS A 5 -18.40 6.56 -18.78
CA LYS A 5 -16.98 6.29 -19.06
C LYS A 5 -16.16 7.58 -19.11
N ALA A 6 -16.65 8.60 -19.82
CA ALA A 6 -15.96 9.89 -19.89
C ALA A 6 -15.84 10.58 -18.51
N GLY A 7 -16.88 10.51 -17.68
CA GLY A 7 -16.84 11.02 -16.29
C GLY A 7 -15.86 10.22 -15.40
N TRP A 8 -15.82 8.90 -15.58
CA TRP A 8 -14.90 8.02 -14.86
C TRP A 8 -13.44 8.25 -15.28
N ASP A 9 -13.17 8.37 -16.59
CA ASP A 9 -11.85 8.68 -17.15
C ASP A 9 -11.36 10.07 -16.70
N PHE A 10 -12.25 11.07 -16.66
CA PHE A 10 -11.92 12.39 -16.11
C PHE A 10 -11.56 12.31 -14.63
N PHE A 11 -12.36 11.59 -13.85
CA PHE A 11 -12.10 11.41 -12.42
C PHE A 11 -10.75 10.70 -12.16
N GLN A 12 -10.48 9.63 -12.91
CA GLN A 12 -9.23 8.87 -12.77
C GLN A 12 -8.01 9.68 -13.24
N HIS A 13 -8.09 10.41 -14.34
CA HIS A 13 -6.93 11.03 -14.96
C HIS A 13 -6.65 12.44 -14.43
N GLU A 14 -7.69 13.23 -14.21
CA GLU A 14 -7.52 14.62 -13.80
C GLU A 14 -7.61 14.80 -12.28
N ILE A 15 -8.42 14.02 -11.55
CA ILE A 15 -8.56 14.15 -10.09
C ILE A 15 -7.59 13.22 -9.36
N LEU A 16 -7.65 11.91 -9.58
CA LEU A 16 -6.77 10.95 -8.91
C LEU A 16 -5.36 10.96 -9.50
N GLY A 17 -5.25 11.01 -10.83
CA GLY A 17 -3.97 11.04 -11.54
C GLY A 17 -3.29 12.41 -11.53
N MET A 18 -3.99 13.49 -11.13
CA MET A 18 -3.45 14.88 -11.09
C MET A 18 -2.58 15.24 -12.30
N LYS A 19 -2.96 14.83 -13.53
CA LYS A 19 -2.17 15.10 -14.74
C LYS A 19 -1.95 16.60 -15.00
N TRP A 20 -2.88 17.43 -14.54
CA TRP A 20 -2.73 18.88 -14.56
C TRP A 20 -1.51 19.36 -13.76
N LEU A 21 -1.22 18.70 -12.59
CA LEU A 21 -0.07 19.01 -11.75
C LEU A 21 1.24 18.63 -12.45
N SER A 22 1.29 17.47 -13.12
CA SER A 22 2.46 17.05 -13.88
C SER A 22 2.78 18.03 -15.01
N ARG A 23 1.75 18.53 -15.73
CA ARG A 23 1.90 19.55 -16.75
C ARG A 23 2.40 20.88 -16.20
N LEU A 24 1.86 21.31 -15.06
CA LEU A 24 2.26 22.55 -14.40
C LEU A 24 3.72 22.49 -13.94
N ILE A 25 4.14 21.37 -13.34
CA ILE A 25 5.55 21.17 -12.95
C ILE A 25 6.45 21.11 -14.17
N GLY A 26 6.03 20.46 -15.26
CA GLY A 26 6.78 20.43 -16.53
C GLY A 26 7.04 21.83 -17.06
N HIS A 27 6.02 22.67 -17.17
CA HIS A 27 6.18 24.06 -17.62
C HIS A 27 7.07 24.91 -16.68
N ALA A 28 6.97 24.66 -15.34
CA ALA A 28 7.85 25.34 -14.39
C ALA A 28 9.31 24.95 -14.58
N LEU A 29 9.61 23.69 -14.86
CA LEU A 29 10.97 23.20 -15.13
C LEU A 29 11.52 23.74 -16.44
N GLU A 30 10.71 23.79 -17.50
CA GLU A 30 11.07 24.42 -18.78
C GLU A 30 11.43 25.90 -18.60
N ALA A 31 10.63 26.64 -17.80
CA ALA A 31 10.91 28.04 -17.46
C ALA A 31 12.22 28.23 -16.67
N CYS A 32 12.64 27.20 -15.91
CA CYS A 32 13.92 27.16 -15.21
C CYS A 32 15.09 26.68 -16.09
N GLY A 33 14.86 26.39 -17.37
CA GLY A 33 15.88 25.92 -18.31
C GLY A 33 16.22 24.43 -18.20
N LEU A 34 15.39 23.64 -17.51
CA LEU A 34 15.53 22.19 -17.38
C LEU A 34 14.57 21.52 -18.37
N ASP A 35 15.11 20.66 -19.25
CA ASP A 35 14.32 19.90 -20.19
C ASP A 35 13.65 18.69 -19.47
N PRO A 36 12.30 18.67 -19.36
CA PRO A 36 11.57 17.57 -18.73
C PRO A 36 11.74 16.22 -19.43
N SER A 37 12.13 16.20 -20.69
CA SER A 37 12.39 14.98 -21.46
C SER A 37 13.80 14.41 -21.19
N GLY A 38 14.68 15.20 -20.60
CA GLY A 38 16.01 14.79 -20.18
C GLY A 38 16.00 13.91 -18.93
N ARG A 39 17.06 13.10 -18.73
CA ARG A 39 17.17 12.20 -17.56
C ARG A 39 17.04 12.95 -16.23
N VAL A 40 17.69 14.10 -16.09
CA VAL A 40 17.68 14.91 -14.87
C VAL A 40 16.34 15.64 -14.71
N GLY A 41 15.89 16.34 -15.76
CA GLY A 41 14.63 17.07 -15.73
C GLY A 41 13.42 16.16 -15.50
N GLY A 42 13.39 15.00 -16.17
CA GLY A 42 12.34 14.00 -15.96
C GLY A 42 12.36 13.40 -14.55
N SER A 43 13.55 13.15 -13.95
CA SER A 43 13.64 12.68 -12.57
C SER A 43 13.14 13.73 -11.57
N ILE A 44 13.47 15.00 -11.77
CA ILE A 44 12.99 16.10 -10.92
C ILE A 44 11.48 16.30 -11.09
N GLN A 45 10.97 16.23 -12.31
CA GLN A 45 9.53 16.30 -12.58
C GLN A 45 8.78 15.19 -11.88
N PHE A 46 9.24 13.95 -12.05
CA PHE A 46 8.67 12.78 -11.38
C PHE A 46 8.68 12.92 -9.86
N PHE A 47 9.84 13.31 -9.30
CA PHE A 47 9.99 13.52 -7.87
C PHE A 47 9.01 14.56 -7.30
N LEU A 48 8.97 15.74 -7.90
CA LEU A 48 8.09 16.82 -7.43
C LEU A 48 6.61 16.46 -7.60
N TYR A 49 6.26 15.87 -8.74
CA TYR A 49 4.90 15.44 -9.02
C TYR A 49 4.42 14.37 -8.03
N ASP A 50 5.20 13.30 -7.86
CA ASP A 50 4.82 12.21 -6.97
C ASP A 50 4.82 12.64 -5.51
N MET A 51 5.79 13.47 -5.08
CA MET A 51 5.83 14.00 -3.73
C MET A 51 4.56 14.79 -3.38
N VAL A 52 4.16 15.72 -4.24
CA VAL A 52 2.94 16.52 -4.03
C VAL A 52 1.70 15.64 -4.12
N LYS A 53 1.59 14.80 -5.13
CA LYS A 53 0.47 13.86 -5.31
C LYS A 53 0.28 12.96 -4.10
N ILE A 54 1.35 12.31 -3.62
CA ILE A 54 1.29 11.43 -2.45
C ILE A 54 0.89 12.20 -1.20
N MET A 55 1.46 13.37 -0.95
CA MET A 55 1.14 14.18 0.23
C MET A 55 -0.31 14.67 0.22
N VAL A 56 -0.83 15.08 -0.93
CA VAL A 56 -2.23 15.52 -1.07
C VAL A 56 -3.18 14.36 -0.89
N LEU A 57 -2.97 13.23 -1.60
CA LEU A 57 -3.82 12.05 -1.49
C LEU A 57 -3.80 11.47 -0.07
N LEU A 58 -2.61 11.39 0.55
CA LEU A 58 -2.46 10.96 1.94
C LEU A 58 -3.22 11.89 2.89
N GLY A 59 -3.08 13.21 2.71
CA GLY A 59 -3.77 14.21 3.52
C GLY A 59 -5.28 14.09 3.43
N VAL A 60 -5.82 14.00 2.22
CA VAL A 60 -7.27 13.82 1.98
C VAL A 60 -7.75 12.50 2.57
N LEU A 61 -7.02 11.40 2.34
CA LEU A 61 -7.39 10.09 2.86
C LEU A 61 -7.41 10.07 4.39
N ILE A 62 -6.37 10.59 5.05
CA ILE A 62 -6.31 10.68 6.51
C ILE A 62 -7.44 11.55 7.05
N LEU A 63 -7.72 12.67 6.40
CA LEU A 63 -8.81 13.56 6.79
C LEU A 63 -10.16 12.85 6.74
N VAL A 64 -10.48 12.20 5.64
CA VAL A 64 -11.74 11.46 5.46
C VAL A 64 -11.84 10.31 6.48
N ILE A 65 -10.78 9.51 6.60
CA ILE A 65 -10.78 8.37 7.53
C ILE A 65 -10.90 8.84 8.98
N SER A 66 -10.11 9.83 9.40
CA SER A 66 -10.16 10.36 10.77
C SER A 66 -11.49 11.01 11.08
N TYR A 67 -12.13 11.65 10.09
CA TYR A 67 -13.48 12.17 10.22
C TYR A 67 -14.51 11.06 10.41
N ILE A 68 -14.47 10.00 9.59
CA ILE A 68 -15.34 8.82 9.74
C ILE A 68 -15.09 8.13 11.09
N GLN A 69 -13.83 7.93 11.47
CA GLN A 69 -13.47 7.35 12.77
C GLN A 69 -13.99 8.15 13.96
N SER A 70 -14.12 9.47 13.84
CA SER A 70 -14.70 10.28 14.90
C SER A 70 -16.18 9.95 15.21
N TYR A 71 -16.87 9.26 14.29
CA TYR A 71 -18.23 8.72 14.50
C TYR A 71 -18.22 7.28 15.01
N PHE A 72 -17.16 6.51 14.67
CA PHE A 72 -17.02 5.11 15.05
C PHE A 72 -15.78 4.93 15.92
N PRO A 73 -15.92 5.12 17.25
CA PRO A 73 -14.81 4.91 18.17
C PRO A 73 -14.31 3.46 18.08
N PRO A 74 -12.98 3.23 18.22
CA PRO A 74 -12.34 1.91 18.12
C PRO A 74 -12.96 0.83 19.00
N GLU A 75 -13.64 1.23 20.07
CA GLU A 75 -14.31 0.33 21.00
C GLU A 75 -15.48 -0.44 20.36
N ARG A 76 -16.17 0.11 19.38
CA ARG A 76 -17.24 -0.61 18.65
C ARG A 76 -16.64 -1.69 17.75
N THR A 77 -15.58 -1.37 17.04
CA THR A 77 -14.83 -2.34 16.22
C THR A 77 -14.21 -3.41 17.11
N LYS A 78 -13.65 -3.03 18.27
CA LYS A 78 -13.16 -3.95 19.28
C LYS A 78 -14.28 -4.88 19.75
N LYS A 79 -15.49 -4.38 20.03
CA LYS A 79 -16.62 -5.18 20.51
C LYS A 79 -17.12 -6.19 19.47
N ILE A 80 -16.98 -5.90 18.19
CA ILE A 80 -17.31 -6.81 17.08
C ILE A 80 -16.22 -7.87 16.92
N LEU A 81 -14.96 -7.46 16.82
CA LEU A 81 -13.84 -8.38 16.62
C LEU A 81 -13.51 -9.19 17.88
N SER A 82 -13.75 -8.67 19.09
CA SER A 82 -13.51 -9.41 20.33
C SER A 82 -14.52 -10.55 20.60
N ARG A 83 -15.64 -10.58 19.87
CA ARG A 83 -16.58 -11.72 19.88
C ARG A 83 -16.06 -12.90 19.07
N LEU A 84 -15.18 -12.65 18.13
CA LEU A 84 -14.54 -13.64 17.28
C LEU A 84 -13.15 -13.93 17.88
N HIS A 85 -12.77 -15.18 18.00
CA HIS A 85 -11.46 -15.59 18.52
C HIS A 85 -10.75 -16.47 17.52
N GLY A 86 -9.42 -16.37 17.44
CA GLY A 86 -8.59 -17.19 16.56
C GLY A 86 -8.83 -16.95 15.07
N LEU A 87 -8.87 -18.03 14.30
CA LEU A 87 -8.94 -17.99 12.82
C LEU A 87 -10.11 -17.17 12.27
N PRO A 88 -11.36 -17.25 12.77
CA PRO A 88 -12.46 -16.41 12.29
C PRO A 88 -12.23 -14.92 12.48
N ALA A 89 -11.55 -14.51 13.57
CA ALA A 89 -11.22 -13.11 13.81
C ALA A 89 -10.17 -12.61 12.80
N ASN A 90 -9.16 -13.44 12.50
CA ASN A 90 -8.14 -13.13 11.51
C ASN A 90 -8.75 -13.03 10.09
N CYS A 91 -9.69 -13.91 9.73
CA CYS A 91 -10.43 -13.84 8.46
C CYS A 91 -11.27 -12.55 8.37
N ALA A 92 -11.99 -12.21 9.43
CA ALA A 92 -12.80 -10.99 9.46
C ALA A 92 -11.94 -9.73 9.34
N ALA A 93 -10.78 -9.70 10.01
CA ALA A 93 -9.82 -8.60 9.92
C ALA A 93 -9.20 -8.48 8.52
N ALA A 94 -8.85 -9.59 7.89
CA ALA A 94 -8.32 -9.61 6.52
C ALA A 94 -9.37 -9.11 5.52
N LEU A 95 -10.63 -9.55 5.63
CA LEU A 95 -11.74 -9.04 4.82
C LEU A 95 -11.99 -7.55 5.05
N LEU A 96 -11.91 -7.09 6.30
CA LEU A 96 -12.02 -5.66 6.62
C LEU A 96 -10.92 -4.86 5.92
N GLY A 97 -9.68 -5.36 5.93
CA GLY A 97 -8.54 -4.74 5.24
C GLY A 97 -8.77 -4.65 3.73
N THR A 98 -9.36 -5.66 3.12
CA THR A 98 -9.66 -5.70 1.67
C THR A 98 -10.75 -4.71 1.27
N VAL A 99 -11.79 -4.58 2.09
CA VAL A 99 -12.92 -3.66 1.81
C VAL A 99 -12.53 -2.19 2.02
N THR A 100 -11.57 -1.95 2.91
CA THR A 100 -11.12 -0.60 3.21
C THR A 100 -9.98 -0.19 2.24
N PRO A 101 -10.15 0.86 1.42
CA PRO A 101 -9.14 1.28 0.45
C PRO A 101 -8.00 2.05 1.14
N PHE A 102 -7.24 1.34 1.97
CA PHE A 102 -6.16 1.93 2.74
C PHE A 102 -4.80 1.58 2.16
N CYS A 103 -4.02 2.60 1.81
CA CYS A 103 -2.60 2.42 1.57
C CYS A 103 -1.89 2.02 2.88
N SER A 104 -0.71 1.45 2.78
CA SER A 104 0.11 1.08 3.94
C SER A 104 0.32 2.23 4.94
N CYS A 105 0.39 3.46 4.46
CA CYS A 105 0.54 4.66 5.30
C CYS A 105 -0.66 4.93 6.21
N SER A 106 -1.88 4.60 5.78
CA SER A 106 -3.11 4.75 6.58
C SER A 106 -3.45 3.51 7.40
N SER A 107 -3.03 2.33 6.94
CA SER A 107 -3.24 1.07 7.67
C SER A 107 -2.40 0.98 8.95
N ILE A 108 -1.20 1.57 8.97
CA ILE A 108 -0.33 1.56 10.15
C ILE A 108 -0.92 2.33 11.34
N PRO A 109 -1.45 3.56 11.20
CA PRO A 109 -2.18 4.22 12.29
C PRO A 109 -3.37 3.42 12.82
N LEU A 110 -4.12 2.74 11.93
CA LEU A 110 -5.21 1.85 12.34
C LEU A 110 -4.70 0.62 13.10
N PHE A 111 -3.62 0.01 12.62
CA PHE A 111 -2.92 -1.06 13.33
C PHE A 111 -2.53 -0.64 14.75
N ILE A 112 -1.95 0.56 14.92
CA ILE A 112 -1.60 1.12 16.22
C ILE A 112 -2.86 1.28 17.09
N GLY A 113 -3.94 1.81 16.51
CA GLY A 113 -5.23 1.97 17.21
C GLY A 113 -5.84 0.64 17.66
N PHE A 114 -5.88 -0.36 16.80
CA PHE A 114 -6.40 -1.69 17.11
C PHE A 114 -5.55 -2.43 18.15
N THR A 115 -4.24 -2.37 18.01
CA THR A 115 -3.30 -2.98 18.96
C THR A 115 -3.36 -2.28 20.31
N GLY A 116 -3.43 -0.95 20.34
CA GLY A 116 -3.61 -0.16 21.56
C GLY A 116 -4.98 -0.38 22.23
N ALA A 117 -6.01 -0.71 21.45
CA ALA A 117 -7.30 -1.13 21.97
C ALA A 117 -7.31 -2.55 22.54
N GLY A 118 -6.20 -3.31 22.44
CA GLY A 118 -6.03 -4.65 22.97
C GLY A 118 -6.58 -5.77 22.09
N LEU A 119 -6.67 -5.55 20.78
CA LEU A 119 -6.95 -6.64 19.83
C LEU A 119 -5.73 -7.57 19.71
N PRO A 120 -5.94 -8.89 19.50
CA PRO A 120 -4.86 -9.84 19.29
C PRO A 120 -3.94 -9.45 18.12
N LEU A 121 -2.65 -9.74 18.24
CA LEU A 121 -1.69 -9.41 17.17
C LEU A 121 -2.01 -10.11 15.85
N GLY A 122 -2.51 -11.33 15.89
CA GLY A 122 -2.95 -12.04 14.68
C GLY A 122 -3.99 -11.27 13.89
N VAL A 123 -5.00 -10.75 14.60
CA VAL A 123 -6.08 -9.95 13.99
C VAL A 123 -5.54 -8.66 13.37
N THR A 124 -4.70 -7.93 14.12
CA THR A 124 -4.16 -6.64 13.66
C THR A 124 -3.18 -6.80 12.50
N PHE A 125 -2.38 -7.87 12.49
CA PHE A 125 -1.48 -8.18 11.38
C PHE A 125 -2.19 -8.77 10.18
N SER A 126 -3.26 -9.56 10.35
CA SER A 126 -4.09 -10.00 9.22
C SER A 126 -4.70 -8.80 8.48
N PHE A 127 -5.19 -7.80 9.21
CA PHE A 127 -5.64 -6.53 8.65
C PHE A 127 -4.49 -5.78 7.94
N LEU A 128 -3.33 -5.65 8.60
CA LEU A 128 -2.18 -4.89 8.09
C LEU A 128 -1.59 -5.51 6.82
N ILE A 129 -1.60 -6.85 6.69
CA ILE A 129 -1.12 -7.55 5.49
C ILE A 129 -2.12 -7.42 4.35
N SER A 130 -3.42 -7.65 4.60
CA SER A 130 -4.44 -7.65 3.56
C SER A 130 -4.65 -6.27 2.95
N SER A 131 -4.64 -5.22 3.76
CA SER A 131 -5.01 -3.87 3.36
C SER A 131 -4.18 -3.31 2.19
N PRO A 132 -2.83 -3.31 2.19
CA PRO A 132 -2.04 -2.87 1.05
C PRO A 132 -1.89 -3.93 -0.05
N MET A 133 -2.15 -5.20 0.25
CA MET A 133 -1.95 -6.31 -0.67
C MET A 133 -3.18 -6.55 -1.55
N VAL A 134 -4.37 -6.35 -1.00
CA VAL A 134 -5.65 -6.69 -1.66
C VAL A 134 -6.68 -5.62 -1.34
N ASP A 135 -6.64 -4.50 -2.04
CA ASP A 135 -7.67 -3.48 -1.94
C ASP A 135 -8.67 -3.53 -3.10
N LEU A 136 -9.85 -2.95 -2.91
CA LEU A 136 -10.90 -2.92 -3.95
C LEU A 136 -10.47 -2.16 -5.21
N GLY A 137 -9.63 -1.12 -5.07
CA GLY A 137 -9.10 -0.38 -6.22
C GLY A 137 -8.19 -1.26 -7.07
N SER A 138 -7.28 -2.00 -6.42
CA SER A 138 -6.42 -3.01 -7.05
C SER A 138 -7.23 -4.07 -7.77
N LEU A 139 -8.31 -4.56 -7.14
CA LEU A 139 -9.18 -5.57 -7.73
C LEU A 139 -9.80 -5.09 -9.05
N VAL A 140 -10.46 -3.92 -9.03
CA VAL A 140 -11.11 -3.36 -10.22
C VAL A 140 -10.11 -3.16 -11.34
N LEU A 141 -8.93 -2.71 -11.01
CA LEU A 141 -7.87 -2.42 -11.94
C LEU A 141 -7.27 -3.70 -12.54
N LEU A 142 -6.95 -4.69 -11.71
CA LEU A 142 -6.49 -6.00 -12.16
C LEU A 142 -7.55 -6.70 -13.03
N MET A 143 -8.84 -6.52 -12.71
CA MET A 143 -9.92 -7.02 -13.56
C MET A 143 -9.93 -6.40 -14.95
N SER A 144 -9.59 -5.11 -15.05
CA SER A 144 -9.59 -4.39 -16.33
C SER A 144 -8.40 -4.77 -17.22
N ILE A 145 -7.25 -5.12 -16.64
CA ILE A 145 -6.00 -5.39 -17.37
C ILE A 145 -5.82 -6.89 -17.60
N PHE A 146 -5.96 -7.70 -16.57
CA PHE A 146 -5.66 -9.15 -16.59
C PHE A 146 -6.91 -10.03 -16.64
N GLY A 147 -8.09 -9.42 -16.54
CA GLY A 147 -9.35 -10.13 -16.51
C GLY A 147 -9.76 -10.61 -15.10
N TRP A 148 -11.04 -10.94 -14.95
CA TRP A 148 -11.66 -11.28 -13.67
C TRP A 148 -11.08 -12.52 -12.99
N ARG A 149 -10.62 -13.51 -13.77
CA ARG A 149 -10.05 -14.78 -13.24
C ARG A 149 -8.76 -14.51 -12.48
N VAL A 150 -7.85 -13.75 -13.08
CA VAL A 150 -6.57 -13.37 -12.45
C VAL A 150 -6.84 -12.55 -11.19
N ALA A 151 -7.71 -11.56 -11.27
CA ALA A 151 -8.06 -10.69 -10.16
C ALA A 151 -8.69 -11.48 -8.99
N ALA A 152 -9.60 -12.42 -9.25
CA ALA A 152 -10.22 -13.25 -8.22
C ALA A 152 -9.19 -14.14 -7.50
N ILE A 153 -8.31 -14.81 -8.25
CA ILE A 153 -7.24 -15.64 -7.67
C ILE A 153 -6.27 -14.79 -6.85
N TYR A 154 -5.91 -13.60 -7.35
CA TYR A 154 -5.06 -12.66 -6.63
C TYR A 154 -5.64 -12.29 -5.26
N VAL A 155 -6.93 -11.95 -5.20
CA VAL A 155 -7.63 -11.64 -3.94
C VAL A 155 -7.64 -12.83 -3.00
N VAL A 156 -7.99 -14.01 -3.48
CA VAL A 156 -8.04 -15.22 -2.65
C VAL A 156 -6.67 -15.55 -2.08
N LEU A 157 -5.63 -15.53 -2.91
CA LEU A 157 -4.26 -15.82 -2.46
C LEU A 157 -3.75 -14.76 -1.47
N GLY A 158 -4.03 -13.48 -1.73
CA GLY A 158 -3.67 -12.39 -0.83
C GLY A 158 -4.36 -12.52 0.54
N LEU A 159 -5.64 -12.85 0.56
CA LEU A 159 -6.38 -13.13 1.80
C LEU A 159 -5.83 -14.35 2.56
N VAL A 160 -5.49 -15.42 1.85
CA VAL A 160 -4.87 -16.61 2.45
C VAL A 160 -3.55 -16.25 3.13
N ILE A 161 -2.69 -15.45 2.45
CA ILE A 161 -1.42 -14.99 3.03
C ILE A 161 -1.66 -14.12 4.25
N ALA A 162 -2.63 -13.19 4.19
CA ALA A 162 -2.94 -12.29 5.29
C ALA A 162 -3.41 -13.06 6.54
N VAL A 163 -4.31 -14.03 6.36
CA VAL A 163 -4.81 -14.86 7.47
C VAL A 163 -3.71 -15.79 7.99
N ALA A 164 -2.96 -16.45 7.11
CA ALA A 164 -1.89 -17.34 7.51
C ALA A 164 -0.76 -16.57 8.23
N GLY A 165 -0.36 -15.41 7.69
CA GLY A 165 0.66 -14.55 8.28
C GLY A 165 0.27 -14.00 9.64
N GLY A 166 -0.96 -13.48 9.77
CA GLY A 166 -1.49 -13.03 11.06
C GLY A 166 -1.57 -14.16 12.08
N THR A 167 -2.08 -15.34 11.68
CA THR A 167 -2.14 -16.52 12.56
C THR A 167 -0.75 -16.99 12.99
N LEU A 168 0.23 -16.94 12.10
CA LEU A 168 1.61 -17.29 12.43
C LEU A 168 2.21 -16.32 13.45
N ILE A 169 2.00 -15.01 13.26
CA ILE A 169 2.47 -13.98 14.21
C ILE A 169 1.82 -14.15 15.57
N GLU A 170 0.52 -14.48 15.63
CA GLU A 170 -0.20 -14.76 16.88
C GLU A 170 0.40 -15.95 17.63
N ARG A 171 0.70 -17.05 16.92
CA ARG A 171 1.31 -18.26 17.53
C ARG A 171 2.74 -18.04 18.04
N LEU A 172 3.43 -17.05 17.53
CA LEU A 172 4.79 -16.71 17.96
C LEU A 172 4.82 -15.91 19.27
N HIS A 173 3.66 -15.49 19.81
CA HIS A 173 3.53 -14.76 21.08
C HIS A 173 4.50 -13.56 21.16
N LEU A 174 4.46 -12.70 20.15
CA LEU A 174 5.40 -11.58 20.00
C LEU A 174 4.84 -10.24 20.54
N GLU A 175 3.90 -10.29 21.48
CA GLU A 175 3.26 -9.11 22.08
C GLU A 175 4.29 -8.17 22.73
N GLU A 176 5.39 -8.70 23.25
CA GLU A 176 6.48 -7.91 23.84
C GLU A 176 7.31 -7.13 22.80
N GLN A 177 7.17 -7.49 21.51
CA GLN A 177 7.85 -6.80 20.41
C GLN A 177 7.07 -5.59 19.88
N VAL A 178 5.88 -5.31 20.42
CA VAL A 178 5.14 -4.07 20.19
C VAL A 178 5.69 -3.00 21.13
N GLU A 179 5.81 -1.77 20.63
CA GLU A 179 6.32 -0.64 21.42
C GLU A 179 5.43 -0.35 22.64
N GLU A 180 6.05 0.01 23.75
CA GLU A 180 5.39 0.12 25.07
C GLU A 180 4.28 1.19 25.11
N PHE A 181 4.44 2.29 24.35
CA PHE A 181 3.44 3.34 24.28
C PHE A 181 2.11 2.86 23.68
N ILE A 182 2.14 1.85 22.80
CA ILE A 182 0.94 1.24 22.22
C ILE A 182 0.33 0.27 23.24
N ARG A 183 1.15 -0.56 23.87
CA ARG A 183 0.70 -1.56 24.86
C ARG A 183 0.04 -0.92 26.09
N ARG A 184 0.51 0.24 26.53
CA ARG A 184 -0.05 0.96 27.69
C ARG A 184 -1.38 1.65 27.40
N GLY A 185 -1.99 1.44 26.23
CA GLY A 185 -3.32 1.94 25.92
C GLY A 185 -3.42 3.47 25.81
N ARG A 186 -2.29 4.19 25.65
CA ARG A 186 -2.28 5.61 25.29
C ARG A 186 -2.62 5.83 23.80
N ALA A 187 -3.35 4.90 23.20
CA ALA A 187 -4.03 5.14 21.95
C ALA A 187 -5.15 6.13 22.23
N MET A 188 -4.89 7.37 21.88
CA MET A 188 -5.84 8.49 21.76
C MET A 188 -7.20 8.22 22.44
N GLU A 189 -7.33 8.68 23.67
CA GLU A 189 -8.64 8.94 24.25
C GLU A 189 -9.31 9.99 23.35
N VAL A 190 -10.17 9.52 22.44
CA VAL A 190 -11.13 10.41 21.80
C VAL A 190 -12.12 10.77 22.92
N PRO A 191 -12.19 12.03 23.32
CA PRO A 191 -13.15 12.41 24.35
C PRO A 191 -14.55 12.00 23.89
N GLN A 192 -15.23 11.17 24.69
CA GLN A 192 -16.59 10.66 24.39
C GLN A 192 -17.69 11.73 24.53
N SER A 193 -17.32 13.00 24.71
CA SER A 193 -18.29 14.11 24.70
C SER A 193 -18.83 14.32 23.28
N GLU A 194 -20.08 14.71 23.18
CA GLU A 194 -20.74 15.06 21.91
C GLU A 194 -19.97 16.11 21.13
N LEU A 195 -19.04 15.60 20.30
CA LEU A 195 -18.18 16.44 19.48
C LEU A 195 -19.04 17.07 18.37
N HIS A 196 -19.08 18.38 18.31
CA HIS A 196 -19.64 19.10 17.18
C HIS A 196 -18.84 18.83 15.90
N VAL A 197 -19.47 18.96 14.73
CA VAL A 197 -18.85 18.75 13.42
C VAL A 197 -17.50 19.51 13.29
N ARG A 198 -17.42 20.71 13.86
CA ARG A 198 -16.21 21.54 13.84
C ARG A 198 -15.07 20.93 14.64
N ASP A 199 -15.36 20.30 15.77
CA ASP A 199 -14.35 19.66 16.61
C ASP A 199 -13.84 18.36 15.97
N ARG A 200 -14.72 17.62 15.30
CA ARG A 200 -14.38 16.44 14.50
C ARG A 200 -13.47 16.81 13.34
N LEU A 201 -13.76 17.90 12.64
CA LEU A 201 -12.93 18.38 11.54
C LEU A 201 -11.56 18.87 12.04
N ARG A 202 -11.53 19.57 13.17
CA ARG A 202 -10.26 19.99 13.81
C ARG A 202 -9.42 18.79 14.24
N TYR A 203 -10.06 17.78 14.81
CA TYR A 203 -9.40 16.52 15.16
C TYR A 203 -8.82 15.83 13.91
N ALA A 204 -9.64 15.68 12.86
CA ALA A 204 -9.18 15.06 11.61
C ALA A 204 -8.02 15.83 10.97
N TRP A 205 -8.08 17.17 10.97
CA TRP A 205 -6.98 18.02 10.48
C TRP A 205 -5.72 17.87 11.33
N GLY A 206 -5.84 17.81 12.64
CA GLY A 206 -4.73 17.54 13.55
C GLY A 206 -4.04 16.20 13.25
N GLN A 207 -4.81 15.17 12.90
CA GLN A 207 -4.29 13.87 12.46
C GLN A 207 -3.54 13.97 11.13
N VAL A 208 -4.08 14.75 10.17
CA VAL A 208 -3.38 15.00 8.89
C VAL A 208 -2.02 15.62 9.13
N VAL A 209 -1.96 16.74 9.85
CA VAL A 209 -0.72 17.47 10.10
C VAL A 209 0.30 16.60 10.85
N THR A 210 -0.15 15.90 11.88
CA THR A 210 0.73 15.04 12.70
C THR A 210 1.26 13.86 11.89
N THR A 211 0.42 13.21 11.11
CA THR A 211 0.82 12.03 10.33
C THR A 211 1.64 12.44 9.11
N ALA A 212 1.18 13.43 8.35
CA ALA A 212 1.92 13.95 7.20
C ALA A 212 3.32 14.44 7.59
N GLY A 213 3.45 15.18 8.69
CA GLY A 213 4.75 15.63 9.17
C GLY A 213 5.70 14.51 9.56
N LYS A 214 5.18 13.40 10.11
CA LYS A 214 5.98 12.23 10.45
C LYS A 214 6.37 11.40 9.22
N VAL A 215 5.53 11.38 8.20
CA VAL A 215 5.67 10.53 7.00
C VAL A 215 6.48 11.24 5.91
N ALA A 216 6.34 12.57 5.80
CA ALA A 216 6.99 13.37 4.75
C ALA A 216 8.47 13.09 4.52
N PRO A 217 9.35 13.04 5.55
CA PRO A 217 10.77 12.78 5.32
C PRO A 217 11.03 11.38 4.73
N TYR A 218 10.21 10.39 5.05
CA TYR A 218 10.37 9.03 4.53
C TYR A 218 9.82 8.90 3.11
N VAL A 219 8.70 9.57 2.83
CA VAL A 219 8.16 9.67 1.46
C VAL A 219 9.17 10.38 0.56
N LEU A 220 9.80 11.47 1.04
CA LEU A 220 10.82 12.20 0.30
C LEU A 220 12.00 11.30 -0.08
N VAL A 221 12.50 10.49 0.86
CA VAL A 221 13.57 9.53 0.56
C VAL A 221 13.11 8.43 -0.38
N GLY A 222 11.93 7.83 -0.14
CA GLY A 222 11.40 6.74 -0.97
C GLY A 222 11.09 7.19 -2.41
N VAL A 223 10.43 8.33 -2.57
CA VAL A 223 10.15 8.91 -3.91
C VAL A 223 11.45 9.37 -4.58
N GLY A 224 12.42 9.88 -3.82
CA GLY A 224 13.75 10.23 -4.34
C GLY A 224 14.48 9.02 -4.94
N ILE A 225 14.48 7.90 -4.23
CA ILE A 225 15.02 6.63 -4.75
C ILE A 225 14.24 6.19 -6.00
N GLY A 226 12.90 6.25 -5.95
CA GLY A 226 12.03 5.93 -7.09
C GLY A 226 12.32 6.78 -8.32
N ALA A 227 12.51 8.08 -8.15
CA ALA A 227 12.83 9.01 -9.24
C ALA A 227 14.18 8.73 -9.90
N VAL A 228 15.17 8.33 -9.11
CA VAL A 228 16.47 7.87 -9.65
C VAL A 228 16.28 6.58 -10.43
N ILE A 229 15.61 5.59 -9.86
CA ILE A 229 15.40 4.30 -10.52
C ILE A 229 14.65 4.48 -11.84
N HIS A 230 13.57 5.28 -11.85
CA HIS A 230 12.67 5.44 -13.00
C HIS A 230 13.37 5.95 -14.27
N ASN A 231 14.30 6.87 -14.15
CA ASN A 231 14.94 7.51 -15.31
C ASN A 231 16.39 7.03 -15.59
N TRP A 232 17.02 6.37 -14.62
CA TRP A 232 18.43 5.96 -14.75
C TRP A 232 18.60 4.48 -15.03
N ILE A 233 17.64 3.64 -14.67
CA ILE A 233 17.69 2.21 -15.00
C ILE A 233 17.02 2.01 -16.38
N PRO A 234 17.76 1.57 -17.41
CA PRO A 234 17.18 1.27 -18.71
C PRO A 234 16.11 0.18 -18.58
N GLN A 235 14.96 0.39 -19.23
CA GLN A 235 13.88 -0.60 -19.24
C GLN A 235 14.38 -1.97 -19.75
N ASP A 236 15.32 -1.98 -20.67
CA ASP A 236 15.91 -3.21 -21.21
C ASP A 236 16.69 -4.02 -20.17
N PHE A 237 17.31 -3.36 -19.20
CA PHE A 237 17.97 -4.03 -18.07
C PHE A 237 16.95 -4.71 -17.16
N ILE A 238 15.84 -4.01 -16.82
CA ILE A 238 14.75 -4.56 -16.00
C ILE A 238 14.13 -5.77 -16.70
N VAL A 239 13.91 -5.65 -18.00
CA VAL A 239 13.32 -6.73 -18.81
C VAL A 239 14.28 -7.89 -19.00
N GLY A 240 15.58 -7.63 -19.19
CA GLY A 240 16.59 -8.70 -19.24
C GLY A 240 16.68 -9.48 -17.93
N LEU A 241 16.44 -8.81 -16.80
CA LEU A 241 16.49 -9.41 -15.48
C LEU A 241 15.19 -10.16 -15.13
N LEU A 242 14.04 -9.62 -15.54
CA LEU A 242 12.69 -10.11 -15.20
C LEU A 242 12.02 -10.88 -16.36
N GLY A 243 12.69 -11.00 -17.51
CA GLY A 243 12.15 -11.63 -18.71
C GLY A 243 11.96 -13.15 -18.59
N THR A 244 11.37 -13.72 -19.64
CA THR A 244 11.05 -15.16 -19.74
C THR A 244 12.28 -16.04 -19.60
N GLY A 245 12.19 -17.03 -18.70
CA GLY A 245 13.18 -18.10 -18.54
C GLY A 245 14.04 -18.00 -17.29
N ASN A 246 13.94 -16.94 -16.50
CA ASN A 246 14.65 -16.86 -15.24
C ASN A 246 13.79 -17.39 -14.08
N PRO A 247 14.07 -18.56 -13.50
CA PRO A 247 13.30 -19.09 -12.38
C PRO A 247 13.38 -18.19 -11.14
N LEU A 248 14.42 -17.36 -11.03
CA LEU A 248 14.58 -16.38 -9.96
C LEU A 248 13.86 -15.05 -10.23
N GLY A 249 13.22 -14.89 -11.40
CA GLY A 249 12.55 -13.66 -11.80
C GLY A 249 11.53 -13.15 -10.76
N VAL A 250 10.77 -14.06 -10.16
CA VAL A 250 9.80 -13.76 -9.09
C VAL A 250 10.49 -13.18 -7.85
N VAL A 251 11.59 -13.80 -7.40
CA VAL A 251 12.34 -13.35 -6.22
C VAL A 251 12.98 -11.99 -6.47
N ILE A 252 13.60 -11.83 -7.65
CA ILE A 252 14.24 -10.58 -8.05
C ILE A 252 13.19 -9.46 -8.15
N ALA A 253 12.03 -9.73 -8.77
CA ALA A 253 10.93 -8.77 -8.88
C ALA A 253 10.42 -8.32 -7.51
N THR A 254 10.21 -9.27 -6.58
CA THR A 254 9.78 -8.97 -5.22
C THR A 254 10.79 -8.07 -4.51
N VAL A 255 12.08 -8.43 -4.56
CA VAL A 255 13.15 -7.67 -3.90
C VAL A 255 13.34 -6.29 -4.55
N ALA A 256 13.26 -6.21 -5.88
CA ALA A 256 13.36 -4.94 -6.61
C ALA A 256 12.20 -3.99 -6.30
N GLY A 257 11.03 -4.50 -5.93
CA GLY A 257 9.88 -3.70 -5.49
C GLY A 257 10.07 -3.05 -4.10
N ILE A 258 10.82 -3.67 -3.19
CA ILE A 258 10.95 -3.20 -1.79
C ILE A 258 11.46 -1.75 -1.67
N PRO A 259 12.53 -1.32 -2.36
CA PRO A 259 13.00 0.06 -2.25
C PRO A 259 12.09 1.08 -2.91
N MET A 260 11.19 0.64 -3.79
CA MET A 260 10.28 1.53 -4.50
C MET A 260 9.06 1.87 -3.63
N TYR A 261 8.58 3.10 -3.79
CA TYR A 261 7.30 3.52 -3.22
C TYR A 261 6.40 3.98 -4.36
N ALA A 262 5.39 3.20 -4.63
CA ALA A 262 4.33 3.58 -5.56
C ALA A 262 3.01 2.94 -5.11
N ASP A 263 1.91 3.57 -5.46
CA ASP A 263 0.59 2.95 -5.37
C ASP A 263 0.39 1.98 -6.55
N ILE A 264 -0.66 1.23 -6.53
CA ILE A 264 -0.94 0.26 -7.59
C ILE A 264 -1.15 0.95 -8.95
N PHE A 265 -1.71 2.15 -8.97
CA PHE A 265 -1.91 2.94 -10.19
C PHE A 265 -0.57 3.38 -10.80
N GLY A 266 0.42 3.67 -9.97
CA GLY A 266 1.79 4.01 -10.41
C GLY A 266 2.55 2.80 -10.95
N THR A 267 2.22 1.58 -10.51
CA THR A 267 2.91 0.36 -10.95
C THR A 267 2.38 -0.19 -12.28
N ILE A 268 1.18 0.21 -12.72
CA ILE A 268 0.55 -0.31 -13.93
C ILE A 268 1.36 -0.10 -15.20
N PRO A 269 1.85 1.12 -15.51
CA PRO A 269 2.63 1.32 -16.71
C PRO A 269 3.87 0.43 -16.76
N ILE A 270 4.46 0.15 -15.60
CA ILE A 270 5.60 -0.76 -15.48
C ILE A 270 5.14 -2.21 -15.73
N ALA A 271 4.00 -2.60 -15.16
CA ALA A 271 3.43 -3.92 -15.34
C ALA A 271 3.08 -4.19 -16.82
N GLU A 272 2.43 -3.24 -17.49
CA GLU A 272 2.11 -3.33 -18.91
C GLU A 272 3.37 -3.39 -19.79
N ALA A 273 4.38 -2.58 -19.49
CA ALA A 273 5.64 -2.60 -20.21
C ALA A 273 6.39 -3.92 -20.04
N LEU A 274 6.39 -4.51 -18.83
CA LEU A 274 6.98 -5.80 -18.55
C LEU A 274 6.27 -6.93 -19.30
N LEU A 275 4.92 -6.93 -19.30
CA LEU A 275 4.14 -7.92 -20.04
C LEU A 275 4.32 -7.80 -21.55
N ALA A 276 4.32 -6.57 -22.09
CA ALA A 276 4.55 -6.33 -23.52
C ALA A 276 5.92 -6.83 -23.98
N LYS A 277 6.89 -6.89 -23.08
CA LYS A 277 8.24 -7.42 -23.32
C LYS A 277 8.38 -8.91 -22.94
N GLY A 278 7.26 -9.59 -22.61
CA GLY A 278 7.22 -11.03 -22.40
C GLY A 278 7.55 -11.49 -20.98
N ALA A 279 7.49 -10.61 -19.97
CA ALA A 279 7.62 -11.04 -18.58
C ALA A 279 6.44 -11.95 -18.17
N GLN A 280 6.72 -12.94 -17.32
CA GLN A 280 5.67 -13.84 -16.82
C GLN A 280 4.73 -13.10 -15.87
N LEU A 281 3.45 -13.50 -15.89
CA LEU A 281 2.40 -12.88 -15.08
C LEU A 281 2.75 -12.84 -13.57
N GLY A 282 3.27 -13.94 -13.03
CA GLY A 282 3.65 -14.00 -11.61
C GLY A 282 4.82 -13.09 -11.25
N VAL A 283 5.76 -12.84 -12.15
CA VAL A 283 6.85 -11.89 -11.96
C VAL A 283 6.30 -10.47 -11.83
N VAL A 284 5.39 -10.10 -12.71
CA VAL A 284 4.74 -8.77 -12.72
C VAL A 284 3.91 -8.56 -11.46
N LEU A 285 3.07 -9.53 -11.10
CA LEU A 285 2.23 -9.44 -9.90
C LEU A 285 3.06 -9.42 -8.61
N SER A 286 4.15 -10.18 -8.54
CA SER A 286 5.06 -10.16 -7.39
C SER A 286 5.76 -8.82 -7.24
N PHE A 287 6.16 -8.19 -8.34
CA PHE A 287 6.71 -6.84 -8.32
C PHE A 287 5.68 -5.84 -7.76
N MET A 288 4.45 -5.85 -8.30
CA MET A 288 3.37 -4.96 -7.84
C MET A 288 3.07 -5.16 -6.34
N MET A 289 2.93 -6.41 -5.89
CA MET A 289 2.72 -6.73 -4.46
C MET A 289 3.89 -6.27 -3.60
N GLY A 290 5.15 -6.45 -4.06
CA GLY A 290 6.36 -6.03 -3.34
C GLY A 290 6.39 -4.53 -3.12
N VAL A 291 6.10 -3.75 -4.16
CA VAL A 291 6.06 -2.27 -4.11
C VAL A 291 4.98 -1.77 -3.16
N THR A 292 3.78 -2.35 -3.19
CA THR A 292 2.65 -1.87 -2.38
C THR A 292 2.73 -2.30 -0.91
N THR A 293 3.19 -3.52 -0.64
CA THR A 293 3.15 -4.10 0.71
C THR A 293 4.43 -3.85 1.52
N LEU A 294 5.61 -3.98 0.86
CA LEU A 294 6.92 -3.99 1.53
C LEU A 294 7.72 -2.70 1.30
N SER A 295 7.10 -1.64 0.79
CA SER A 295 7.81 -0.39 0.48
C SER A 295 8.61 0.14 1.68
N LEU A 296 9.79 0.68 1.40
CA LEU A 296 10.73 1.20 2.41
C LEU A 296 10.08 2.22 3.36
N PRO A 297 9.30 3.21 2.90
CA PRO A 297 8.60 4.15 3.79
C PRO A 297 7.63 3.45 4.74
N SER A 298 6.91 2.44 4.27
CA SER A 298 5.97 1.67 5.09
C SER A 298 6.69 0.89 6.19
N MET A 299 7.84 0.26 5.86
CA MET A 299 8.67 -0.45 6.84
C MET A 299 9.22 0.49 7.90
N VAL A 300 9.66 1.69 7.51
CA VAL A 300 10.17 2.70 8.45
C VAL A 300 9.06 3.24 9.36
N MET A 301 7.85 3.42 8.84
CA MET A 301 6.69 3.80 9.67
C MET A 301 6.33 2.70 10.68
N LEU A 302 6.25 1.46 10.20
CA LEU A 302 5.91 0.31 11.05
C LEU A 302 6.99 0.07 12.13
N ARG A 303 8.27 0.37 11.85
CA ARG A 303 9.37 0.33 12.82
C ARG A 303 9.14 1.20 14.05
N LYS A 304 8.34 2.25 13.95
CA LYS A 304 7.95 3.09 15.10
C LYS A 304 6.88 2.45 15.99
N ALA A 305 6.15 1.48 15.46
CA ALA A 305 5.10 0.76 16.18
C ALA A 305 5.58 -0.58 16.74
N VAL A 306 6.52 -1.22 16.05
CA VAL A 306 7.02 -2.55 16.42
C VAL A 306 8.54 -2.59 16.44
N ARG A 307 9.10 -3.48 17.28
CA ARG A 307 10.54 -3.69 17.39
C ARG A 307 11.10 -4.41 16.14
N PRO A 308 12.43 -4.32 15.86
CA PRO A 308 13.04 -4.88 14.66
C PRO A 308 12.76 -6.37 14.44
N LYS A 309 12.69 -7.15 15.51
CA LYS A 309 12.42 -8.59 15.44
C LYS A 309 11.06 -8.88 14.81
N LEU A 310 10.00 -8.23 15.29
CA LEU A 310 8.65 -8.40 14.76
C LEU A 310 8.53 -7.85 13.34
N LEU A 311 9.18 -6.71 13.07
CA LEU A 311 9.25 -6.13 11.72
C LEU A 311 9.91 -7.09 10.72
N GLY A 312 11.04 -7.72 11.11
CA GLY A 312 11.74 -8.70 10.28
C GLY A 312 10.90 -9.93 9.99
N ILE A 313 10.17 -10.45 11.01
CA ILE A 313 9.25 -11.58 10.84
C ILE A 313 8.09 -11.20 9.88
N PHE A 314 7.50 -10.03 10.06
CA PHE A 314 6.46 -9.52 9.17
C PHE A 314 6.97 -9.42 7.71
N ALA A 315 8.14 -8.80 7.50
CA ALA A 315 8.74 -8.68 6.19
C ALA A 315 9.05 -10.05 5.56
N ALA A 316 9.55 -11.00 6.34
CA ALA A 316 9.83 -12.36 5.88
C ALA A 316 8.55 -13.10 5.46
N ILE A 317 7.47 -12.99 6.26
CA ILE A 317 6.17 -13.60 5.94
C ILE A 317 5.60 -13.00 4.66
N CYS A 318 5.57 -11.66 4.54
CA CYS A 318 5.07 -11.00 3.34
C CYS A 318 5.91 -11.35 2.10
N THR A 319 7.24 -11.30 2.20
CA THR A 319 8.14 -11.66 1.10
C THR A 319 7.93 -13.10 0.64
N SER A 320 7.88 -14.05 1.58
CA SER A 320 7.66 -15.46 1.28
C SER A 320 6.28 -15.68 0.64
N GLY A 321 5.24 -15.00 1.15
CA GLY A 321 3.90 -15.06 0.60
C GLY A 321 3.83 -14.51 -0.83
N ILE A 322 4.44 -13.35 -1.09
CA ILE A 322 4.50 -12.73 -2.42
C ILE A 322 5.24 -13.64 -3.41
N ILE A 323 6.36 -14.20 -3.02
CA ILE A 323 7.13 -15.15 -3.85
C ILE A 323 6.29 -16.39 -4.18
N LEU A 324 5.58 -16.94 -3.19
CA LEU A 324 4.68 -18.10 -3.39
C LEU A 324 3.58 -17.75 -4.41
N VAL A 325 2.92 -16.61 -4.25
CA VAL A 325 1.89 -16.13 -5.20
C VAL A 325 2.47 -15.99 -6.60
N GLY A 326 3.65 -15.41 -6.74
CA GLY A 326 4.29 -15.25 -8.02
C GLY A 326 4.55 -16.58 -8.73
N TYR A 327 5.05 -17.58 -8.02
CA TYR A 327 5.25 -18.92 -8.61
C TYR A 327 3.92 -19.61 -8.95
N ILE A 328 2.90 -19.46 -8.10
CA ILE A 328 1.56 -20.00 -8.41
C ILE A 328 1.03 -19.37 -9.71
N PHE A 329 1.11 -18.03 -9.86
CA PHE A 329 0.65 -17.37 -11.08
C PHE A 329 1.48 -17.77 -12.31
N ASN A 330 2.78 -17.95 -12.19
CA ASN A 330 3.60 -18.47 -13.29
C ASN A 330 3.19 -19.89 -13.69
N ALA A 331 2.82 -20.74 -12.74
CA ALA A 331 2.37 -22.09 -13.02
C ALA A 331 1.00 -22.15 -13.71
N ILE A 332 0.07 -21.26 -13.32
CA ILE A 332 -1.31 -21.26 -13.82
C ILE A 332 -1.55 -20.29 -14.98
N GLN A 333 -0.57 -19.47 -15.37
CA GLN A 333 -0.75 -18.45 -16.42
C GLN A 333 -1.27 -19.01 -17.73
N TYR A 334 -0.84 -20.23 -18.12
CA TYR A 334 -1.29 -20.89 -19.36
C TYR A 334 -2.78 -21.28 -19.34
N TRP A 335 -3.40 -21.33 -18.16
CA TRP A 335 -4.84 -21.62 -17.99
C TRP A 335 -5.67 -20.35 -17.88
N LEU A 336 -5.02 -19.21 -17.64
CA LEU A 336 -5.67 -17.93 -17.38
C LEU A 336 -5.69 -17.00 -18.60
N MET A 337 -4.69 -17.13 -19.46
CA MET A 337 -4.55 -16.43 -20.75
C MET A 337 -4.97 -17.36 -21.89
#